data_a13976d0b8794e24dae84ee2f40a82f0
#
_entry.id   a13976d0b8794e24dae84ee2f40a82f0
#
_cell.length_a   1.000
_cell.length_b   1.000
_cell.length_c   1.000
_cell.angle_alpha   90.00
_cell.angle_beta   90.00
_cell.angle_gamma   90.00
#
_symmetry.space_group_name_H-M   'P 1'
#
loop_
_entity.id
_entity.type
_entity.pdbx_description
1 polymer ?
#
loop_
_entity_poly.entity_id
_entity_poly.type
_entity_poly.pdbx_seq_one_letter_code
_entity_poly.pdbx_strand_id
1 'polypeptide(L)'
;AVVDVSKVRSVKEYQLSYQLTLPNAVQASAVQVADRNPSVVTIQVEKLAKREIEVRGDFSGVEIAEGYLLESTSFDYDTVTVEGPESVVSTISCAQIVMNRTNVDKNITESVDYTLVDADGNAVDMSDLTTDVDSIEVELDVVKYKEVPLTVNFIDGGGATGADASVDIDPASITLAGDATVLDSVNTIVLGNVDLGATENNAVLSFDIKIPN
;
A
#
# COMPACT_ATOMS: atom_id res chain seq x y z
N ALA A 1 46.83 -3.51 -11.58
CA ALA A 1 47.17 -4.32 -10.40
C ALA A 1 46.23 -5.52 -10.35
N VAL A 2 46.72 -6.65 -9.86
CA VAL A 2 45.94 -7.90 -9.70
C VAL A 2 46.04 -8.34 -8.24
N VAL A 3 44.93 -8.67 -7.63
CA VAL A 3 44.86 -9.22 -6.28
C VAL A 3 44.49 -10.70 -6.39
N ASP A 4 45.26 -11.57 -5.74
CA ASP A 4 44.98 -13.00 -5.68
C ASP A 4 44.05 -13.30 -4.51
N VAL A 5 42.80 -13.65 -4.84
CA VAL A 5 41.73 -14.02 -3.89
C VAL A 5 41.59 -15.54 -3.70
N SER A 6 42.47 -16.34 -4.27
CA SER A 6 42.41 -17.82 -4.22
C SER A 6 42.48 -18.42 -2.82
N LYS A 7 43.01 -17.66 -1.86
CA LYS A 7 43.11 -18.06 -0.43
C LYS A 7 41.97 -17.53 0.45
N VAL A 8 41.03 -16.80 -0.12
CA VAL A 8 39.88 -16.32 0.60
C VAL A 8 38.88 -17.49 0.79
N ARG A 9 38.63 -17.93 2.04
CA ARG A 9 37.86 -19.14 2.36
C ARG A 9 36.82 -18.94 3.44
N SER A 10 36.81 -17.81 4.11
CA SER A 10 35.91 -17.56 5.25
C SER A 10 35.44 -16.11 5.30
N VAL A 11 34.35 -15.90 6.02
CA VAL A 11 33.77 -14.59 6.29
C VAL A 11 34.64 -13.84 7.27
N LYS A 12 35.39 -12.88 6.78
CA LYS A 12 36.26 -11.96 7.56
C LYS A 12 36.88 -10.92 6.67
N GLU A 13 37.51 -9.95 7.29
CA GLU A 13 38.45 -9.03 6.62
C GLU A 13 39.74 -9.72 6.23
N TYR A 14 40.18 -9.45 5.02
CA TYR A 14 41.48 -9.91 4.50
C TYR A 14 42.31 -8.71 4.05
N GLN A 15 43.57 -8.70 4.42
CA GLN A 15 44.56 -7.79 3.88
C GLN A 15 45.40 -8.55 2.85
N LEU A 16 45.21 -8.23 1.59
CA LEU A 16 45.88 -8.93 0.48
C LEU A 16 46.92 -8.05 -0.19
N SER A 17 48.07 -8.65 -0.49
CA SER A 17 49.05 -8.00 -1.34
C SER A 17 48.62 -8.06 -2.80
N TYR A 18 49.06 -7.10 -3.59
CA TYR A 18 48.75 -7.04 -5.02
C TYR A 18 50.01 -7.09 -5.88
N GLN A 19 49.87 -7.62 -7.08
CA GLN A 19 50.91 -7.59 -8.10
C GLN A 19 50.63 -6.46 -9.09
N LEU A 20 51.67 -5.71 -9.45
CA LEU A 20 51.62 -4.69 -10.48
C LEU A 20 51.96 -5.32 -11.81
N THR A 21 51.08 -5.23 -12.77
CA THR A 21 51.34 -5.60 -14.16
C THR A 21 51.59 -4.32 -14.95
N LEU A 22 52.74 -4.21 -15.55
CA LEU A 22 53.05 -3.08 -16.43
C LEU A 22 52.43 -3.28 -17.80
N PRO A 23 52.02 -2.19 -18.48
CA PRO A 23 51.58 -2.27 -19.87
C PRO A 23 52.63 -2.89 -20.79
N ASN A 24 52.20 -3.64 -21.79
CA ASN A 24 53.13 -4.33 -22.71
C ASN A 24 54.15 -3.40 -23.43
N ALA A 25 53.87 -2.09 -23.50
CA ALA A 25 54.76 -1.08 -24.08
C ALA A 25 55.91 -0.67 -23.14
N VAL A 26 55.89 -1.09 -21.86
CA VAL A 26 56.89 -0.72 -20.85
C VAL A 26 57.77 -1.92 -20.54
N GLN A 27 59.08 -1.80 -20.85
CA GLN A 27 60.05 -2.84 -20.46
C GLN A 27 60.21 -2.88 -18.93
N ALA A 28 59.96 -4.05 -18.32
CA ALA A 28 60.02 -4.22 -16.87
C ALA A 28 61.40 -3.89 -16.29
N SER A 29 62.47 -3.96 -17.07
CA SER A 29 63.82 -3.59 -16.70
C SER A 29 64.09 -2.07 -16.65
N ALA A 30 63.19 -1.28 -17.26
CA ALA A 30 63.35 0.18 -17.34
C ALA A 30 62.60 0.95 -16.23
N VAL A 31 61.81 0.26 -15.40
CA VAL A 31 60.99 0.87 -14.35
C VAL A 31 61.13 0.11 -13.04
N GLN A 32 61.30 0.83 -11.95
CA GLN A 32 61.26 0.28 -10.59
C GLN A 32 60.08 0.88 -9.81
N VAL A 33 59.43 0.05 -9.01
CA VAL A 33 58.41 0.52 -8.07
C VAL A 33 59.12 1.19 -6.89
N ALA A 34 59.07 2.51 -6.83
CA ALA A 34 59.68 3.29 -5.78
C ALA A 34 58.93 3.24 -4.45
N ASP A 35 57.59 3.18 -4.51
CA ASP A 35 56.74 3.09 -3.33
C ASP A 35 55.40 2.42 -3.68
N ARG A 36 54.74 1.86 -2.65
CA ARG A 36 53.42 1.25 -2.73
C ARG A 36 52.52 1.84 -1.65
N ASN A 37 51.60 2.74 -2.06
CA ASN A 37 50.60 3.29 -1.19
C ASN A 37 49.22 3.19 -1.85
N PRO A 38 48.30 2.35 -1.32
CA PRO A 38 48.47 1.43 -0.17
C PRO A 38 49.35 0.23 -0.50
N SER A 39 50.03 -0.33 0.50
CA SER A 39 50.86 -1.53 0.36
C SER A 39 50.06 -2.83 0.28
N VAL A 40 48.84 -2.81 0.78
CA VAL A 40 47.85 -3.92 0.79
C VAL A 40 46.46 -3.40 0.39
N VAL A 41 45.62 -4.29 -0.12
CA VAL A 41 44.19 -4.06 -0.36
C VAL A 41 43.44 -4.79 0.73
N THR A 42 42.61 -4.07 1.45
CA THR A 42 41.69 -4.65 2.42
C THR A 42 40.39 -5.02 1.71
N ILE A 43 39.95 -6.25 1.86
CA ILE A 43 38.65 -6.73 1.37
C ILE A 43 37.86 -7.34 2.51
N GLN A 44 36.57 -7.02 2.58
CA GLN A 44 35.61 -7.66 3.47
C GLN A 44 34.90 -8.79 2.70
N VAL A 45 34.81 -9.96 3.30
CA VAL A 45 34.11 -11.11 2.72
C VAL A 45 32.98 -11.45 3.63
N GLU A 46 31.79 -11.45 3.07
CA GLU A 46 30.55 -11.76 3.75
C GLU A 46 29.82 -12.89 3.05
N LYS A 47 28.84 -13.49 3.73
CA LYS A 47 27.92 -14.43 3.09
C LYS A 47 26.89 -13.65 2.30
N LEU A 48 26.52 -14.21 1.17
CA LEU A 48 25.35 -13.78 0.44
C LEU A 48 24.10 -14.41 1.08
N ALA A 49 23.10 -13.60 1.37
CA ALA A 49 21.81 -14.02 1.88
C ALA A 49 20.71 -13.60 0.90
N LYS A 50 19.65 -14.39 0.87
CA LYS A 50 18.43 -14.11 0.11
C LYS A 50 17.24 -14.19 1.07
N ARG A 51 16.36 -13.18 1.03
CA ARG A 51 15.23 -13.09 1.95
C ARG A 51 14.02 -12.45 1.26
N GLU A 52 12.81 -12.96 1.54
CA GLU A 52 11.55 -12.33 1.19
C GLU A 52 11.22 -11.30 2.28
N ILE A 53 10.97 -10.08 1.84
CA ILE A 53 10.70 -8.91 2.69
C ILE A 53 9.26 -8.47 2.45
N GLU A 54 8.48 -8.35 3.52
CA GLU A 54 7.08 -7.92 3.48
C GLU A 54 6.96 -6.47 2.98
N VAL A 55 5.99 -6.22 2.11
CA VAL A 55 5.62 -4.88 1.66
C VAL A 55 4.67 -4.24 2.66
N ARG A 56 4.91 -2.97 2.99
CA ARG A 56 4.06 -2.17 3.88
C ARG A 56 3.80 -0.80 3.31
N GLY A 57 2.51 -0.41 3.26
CA GLY A 57 2.10 0.93 2.84
C GLY A 57 1.95 1.88 4.02
N ASP A 58 2.47 3.09 3.85
CA ASP A 58 2.15 4.25 4.67
C ASP A 58 1.29 5.21 3.83
N PHE A 59 0.01 5.24 4.14
CA PHE A 59 -1.00 6.06 3.49
C PHE A 59 -1.45 7.23 4.38
N SER A 60 -0.70 7.56 5.43
CA SER A 60 -1.02 8.67 6.34
C SER A 60 -1.08 10.04 5.64
N GLY A 61 -0.41 10.16 4.50
CA GLY A 61 -0.45 11.33 3.63
C GLY A 61 -1.54 11.31 2.56
N VAL A 62 -2.47 10.33 2.60
CA VAL A 62 -3.59 10.24 1.66
C VAL A 62 -4.82 10.91 2.28
N GLU A 63 -5.25 12.02 1.70
CA GLU A 63 -6.45 12.77 2.10
C GLU A 63 -7.60 12.44 1.16
N ILE A 64 -8.63 11.80 1.69
CA ILE A 64 -9.84 11.45 0.95
C ILE A 64 -10.74 12.67 0.84
N ALA A 65 -11.37 12.86 -0.32
CA ALA A 65 -12.30 13.95 -0.57
C ALA A 65 -13.56 13.84 0.33
N GLU A 66 -14.17 14.99 0.60
CA GLU A 66 -15.44 15.03 1.35
C GLU A 66 -16.54 14.22 0.63
N GLY A 67 -17.24 13.38 1.37
CA GLY A 67 -18.27 12.48 0.83
C GLY A 67 -17.71 11.16 0.27
N TYR A 68 -16.42 10.89 0.45
CA TYR A 68 -15.76 9.64 0.05
C TYR A 68 -15.04 8.97 1.22
N LEU A 69 -14.75 7.70 1.10
CA LEU A 69 -13.94 6.95 2.06
C LEU A 69 -13.05 5.95 1.33
N LEU A 70 -11.91 5.66 1.92
CA LEU A 70 -11.01 4.61 1.48
C LEU A 70 -11.58 3.26 1.96
N GLU A 71 -11.99 2.41 1.03
CA GLU A 71 -12.58 1.10 1.32
C GLU A 71 -11.51 0.04 1.52
N SER A 72 -10.54 0.00 0.60
CA SER A 72 -9.43 -0.96 0.65
C SER A 72 -8.16 -0.41 0.03
N THR A 73 -7.05 -1.07 0.37
CA THR A 73 -5.74 -0.90 -0.27
C THR A 73 -5.18 -2.26 -0.61
N SER A 74 -4.60 -2.39 -1.80
CA SER A 74 -3.95 -3.63 -2.23
C SER A 74 -2.64 -3.36 -2.97
N PHE A 75 -1.80 -4.39 -3.06
CA PHE A 75 -0.53 -4.40 -3.77
C PHE A 75 -0.50 -5.57 -4.74
N ASP A 76 0.17 -5.40 -5.87
CA ASP A 76 0.44 -6.50 -6.81
C ASP A 76 1.45 -7.51 -6.26
N TYR A 77 2.32 -7.09 -5.32
CA TYR A 77 3.27 -7.94 -4.60
C TYR A 77 3.18 -7.70 -3.09
N ASP A 78 2.93 -8.76 -2.32
CA ASP A 78 2.95 -8.71 -0.86
C ASP A 78 4.36 -8.78 -0.28
N THR A 79 5.32 -9.27 -1.07
CA THR A 79 6.73 -9.42 -0.69
C THR A 79 7.66 -9.07 -1.82
N VAL A 80 8.85 -8.58 -1.48
CA VAL A 80 9.99 -8.34 -2.38
C VAL A 80 11.14 -9.25 -1.97
N THR A 81 11.73 -9.95 -2.94
CA THR A 81 12.92 -10.76 -2.69
C THR A 81 14.17 -9.90 -2.75
N VAL A 82 14.93 -9.87 -1.66
CA VAL A 82 16.18 -9.12 -1.55
C VAL A 82 17.35 -10.08 -1.41
N GLU A 83 18.40 -9.87 -2.20
CA GLU A 83 19.65 -10.64 -2.15
C GLU A 83 20.84 -9.68 -1.98
N GLY A 84 21.77 -10.03 -1.07
CA GLY A 84 22.95 -9.24 -0.79
C GLY A 84 23.74 -9.74 0.42
N PRO A 85 24.67 -8.92 0.97
CA PRO A 85 25.42 -9.28 2.17
C PRO A 85 24.51 -9.62 3.35
N GLU A 86 24.76 -10.75 4.02
CA GLU A 86 23.95 -11.24 5.16
C GLU A 86 23.83 -10.18 6.27
N SER A 87 24.88 -9.41 6.49
CA SER A 87 24.90 -8.32 7.48
C SER A 87 23.88 -7.22 7.17
N VAL A 88 23.66 -6.91 5.89
CA VAL A 88 22.70 -5.89 5.44
C VAL A 88 21.30 -6.48 5.35
N VAL A 89 21.13 -7.63 4.66
CA VAL A 89 19.82 -8.27 4.45
C VAL A 89 19.14 -8.59 5.78
N SER A 90 19.91 -8.94 6.83
CA SER A 90 19.35 -9.27 8.14
C SER A 90 18.77 -8.06 8.90
N THR A 91 19.17 -6.84 8.57
CA THR A 91 18.67 -5.61 9.22
C THR A 91 17.33 -5.14 8.64
N ILE A 92 17.00 -5.58 7.42
CA ILE A 92 15.80 -5.12 6.73
C ILE A 92 14.55 -5.62 7.47
N SER A 93 13.64 -4.72 7.78
CA SER A 93 12.35 -5.01 8.41
C SER A 93 11.23 -5.16 7.38
N CYS A 94 11.08 -4.18 6.49
CA CYS A 94 10.06 -4.21 5.43
C CYS A 94 10.47 -3.37 4.21
N ALA A 95 9.77 -3.57 3.10
CA ALA A 95 9.76 -2.70 1.94
C ALA A 95 8.62 -1.68 2.12
N GLN A 96 8.96 -0.45 2.46
CA GLN A 96 8.00 0.60 2.77
C GLN A 96 7.63 1.40 1.52
N ILE A 97 6.33 1.50 1.27
CA ILE A 97 5.74 2.42 0.28
C ILE A 97 5.17 3.61 1.03
N VAL A 98 5.44 4.82 0.57
CA VAL A 98 4.85 6.05 1.12
C VAL A 98 4.08 6.73 0.01
N MET A 99 2.78 6.92 0.20
CA MET A 99 1.93 7.61 -0.76
C MET A 99 1.31 8.87 -0.13
N ASN A 100 1.43 9.98 -0.85
CA ASN A 100 0.82 11.25 -0.47
C ASN A 100 -0.08 11.73 -1.61
N ARG A 101 -1.37 11.85 -1.36
CA ARG A 101 -2.37 12.33 -2.32
C ARG A 101 -3.40 13.17 -1.58
N THR A 102 -3.92 14.19 -2.22
CA THR A 102 -4.93 15.07 -1.66
C THR A 102 -6.20 15.03 -2.50
N ASN A 103 -7.34 15.17 -1.84
CA ASN A 103 -8.66 15.23 -2.47
C ASN A 103 -8.97 14.03 -3.37
N VAL A 104 -8.73 12.81 -2.83
CA VAL A 104 -8.96 11.56 -3.56
C VAL A 104 -10.46 11.25 -3.58
N ASP A 105 -11.06 11.27 -4.76
CA ASP A 105 -12.50 11.10 -5.02
C ASP A 105 -12.83 9.90 -5.92
N LYS A 106 -11.84 9.09 -6.25
CA LYS A 106 -11.95 7.91 -7.10
C LYS A 106 -10.81 6.93 -6.85
N ASN A 107 -10.97 5.71 -7.36
CA ASN A 107 -9.93 4.69 -7.31
C ASN A 107 -8.63 5.19 -7.96
N ILE A 108 -7.51 4.84 -7.35
CA ILE A 108 -6.16 5.11 -7.84
C ILE A 108 -5.46 3.78 -8.01
N THR A 109 -4.84 3.58 -9.18
CA THR A 109 -3.89 2.50 -9.45
C THR A 109 -2.61 3.14 -9.93
N GLU A 110 -1.51 2.96 -9.19
CA GLU A 110 -0.26 3.65 -9.47
C GLU A 110 0.94 2.76 -9.07
N SER A 111 1.97 2.75 -9.93
CA SER A 111 3.25 2.12 -9.61
C SER A 111 4.09 3.07 -8.76
N VAL A 112 4.52 2.62 -7.59
CA VAL A 112 5.23 3.41 -6.58
C VAL A 112 6.55 2.72 -6.23
N ASP A 113 7.61 3.50 -6.14
CA ASP A 113 8.90 3.02 -5.63
C ASP A 113 8.80 2.75 -4.14
N TYR A 114 9.47 1.69 -3.69
CA TYR A 114 9.57 1.37 -2.27
C TYR A 114 10.97 1.68 -1.72
N THR A 115 11.06 1.80 -0.41
CA THR A 115 12.31 1.93 0.32
C THR A 115 12.45 0.77 1.29
N LEU A 116 13.57 0.06 1.27
CA LEU A 116 13.88 -0.93 2.30
C LEU A 116 14.22 -0.21 3.60
N VAL A 117 13.55 -0.56 4.69
CA VAL A 117 13.75 0.06 6.00
C VAL A 117 14.09 -0.96 7.06
N ASP A 118 14.86 -0.54 8.06
CA ASP A 118 15.17 -1.32 9.26
C ASP A 118 14.03 -1.30 10.29
N ALA A 119 14.24 -1.92 11.44
CA ALA A 119 13.25 -1.98 12.51
C ALA A 119 12.93 -0.61 13.16
N ASP A 120 13.83 0.35 13.01
CA ASP A 120 13.69 1.72 13.53
C ASP A 120 13.08 2.67 12.46
N GLY A 121 12.81 2.16 11.25
CA GLY A 121 12.25 2.92 10.12
C GLY A 121 13.28 3.72 9.32
N ASN A 122 14.58 3.48 9.53
CA ASN A 122 15.61 4.15 8.74
C ASN A 122 15.81 3.42 7.41
N ALA A 123 16.07 4.18 6.35
CA ALA A 123 16.37 3.62 5.04
C ALA A 123 17.67 2.80 5.06
N VAL A 124 17.62 1.60 4.47
CA VAL A 124 18.78 0.73 4.27
C VAL A 124 19.43 1.06 2.93
N ASP A 125 20.77 1.13 2.90
CA ASP A 125 21.50 1.35 1.67
C ASP A 125 21.36 0.15 0.72
N MET A 126 20.85 0.41 -0.48
CA MET A 126 20.57 -0.60 -1.50
C MET A 126 21.73 -0.82 -2.47
N SER A 127 22.88 -0.14 -2.32
CA SER A 127 23.99 -0.17 -3.29
C SER A 127 24.59 -1.57 -3.52
N ASP A 128 24.56 -2.41 -2.50
CA ASP A 128 25.07 -3.80 -2.54
C ASP A 128 23.93 -4.85 -2.54
N LEU A 129 22.68 -4.40 -2.72
CA LEU A 129 21.50 -5.25 -2.75
C LEU A 129 20.97 -5.40 -4.18
N THR A 130 20.36 -6.54 -4.46
CA THR A 130 19.54 -6.78 -5.66
C THR A 130 18.15 -7.19 -5.24
N THR A 131 17.16 -6.72 -5.99
CA THR A 131 15.75 -7.00 -5.77
C THR A 131 15.13 -7.61 -7.02
N ASP A 132 14.08 -8.39 -6.86
CA ASP A 132 13.34 -9.00 -7.97
C ASP A 132 12.29 -8.05 -8.57
N VAL A 133 11.94 -6.99 -7.85
CA VAL A 133 10.93 -5.98 -8.25
C VAL A 133 11.48 -4.60 -8.01
N ASP A 134 11.34 -3.69 -8.97
CA ASP A 134 11.83 -2.30 -8.87
C ASP A 134 10.78 -1.35 -8.28
N SER A 135 9.49 -1.61 -8.56
CA SER A 135 8.35 -0.81 -8.08
C SER A 135 7.16 -1.72 -7.84
N ILE A 136 6.19 -1.25 -7.07
CA ILE A 136 4.99 -1.99 -6.69
C ILE A 136 3.77 -1.20 -7.12
N GLU A 137 2.82 -1.89 -7.77
CA GLU A 137 1.53 -1.28 -8.10
C GLU A 137 0.65 -1.26 -6.85
N VAL A 138 0.22 -0.06 -6.49
CA VAL A 138 -0.68 0.20 -5.36
C VAL A 138 -2.05 0.53 -5.90
N GLU A 139 -3.07 -0.15 -5.40
CA GLU A 139 -4.46 0.14 -5.67
C GLU A 139 -5.13 0.69 -4.40
N LEU A 140 -5.76 1.85 -4.53
CA LEU A 140 -6.61 2.46 -3.51
C LEU A 140 -8.05 2.43 -4.00
N ASP A 141 -8.91 1.67 -3.34
CA ASP A 141 -10.32 1.65 -3.62
C ASP A 141 -11.05 2.71 -2.81
N VAL A 142 -11.65 3.64 -3.51
CA VAL A 142 -12.36 4.78 -2.90
C VAL A 142 -13.82 4.76 -3.30
N VAL A 143 -14.70 4.74 -2.31
CA VAL A 143 -16.15 4.72 -2.51
C VAL A 143 -16.77 5.99 -1.99
N LYS A 144 -17.84 6.42 -2.67
CA LYS A 144 -18.69 7.52 -2.21
C LYS A 144 -19.59 7.03 -1.09
N TYR A 145 -19.88 7.88 -0.12
CA TYR A 145 -20.94 7.65 0.84
C TYR A 145 -21.98 8.77 0.78
N LYS A 146 -23.24 8.42 1.07
CA LYS A 146 -24.37 9.33 1.03
C LYS A 146 -25.38 8.96 2.10
N GLU A 147 -25.84 9.95 2.84
CA GLU A 147 -26.99 9.78 3.72
C GLU A 147 -28.28 9.84 2.89
N VAL A 148 -29.11 8.80 3.02
CA VAL A 148 -30.35 8.64 2.24
C VAL A 148 -31.54 8.52 3.20
N PRO A 149 -32.56 9.40 3.08
CA PRO A 149 -33.72 9.35 3.91
C PRO A 149 -34.58 8.11 3.62
N LEU A 150 -35.21 7.59 4.67
CA LEU A 150 -36.16 6.49 4.62
C LEU A 150 -37.55 7.05 4.51
N THR A 151 -38.40 6.39 3.72
CA THR A 151 -39.80 6.77 3.54
C THR A 151 -40.72 5.55 3.49
N VAL A 152 -42.01 5.75 3.63
CA VAL A 152 -43.02 4.74 3.37
C VAL A 152 -44.08 5.30 2.36
N ASN A 153 -44.71 4.41 1.62
CA ASN A 153 -45.85 4.77 0.79
C ASN A 153 -47.14 4.51 1.57
N PHE A 154 -48.06 5.44 1.52
CA PHE A 154 -49.41 5.24 2.07
C PHE A 154 -50.34 4.70 0.98
N ILE A 155 -51.13 3.70 1.34
CA ILE A 155 -52.29 3.23 0.56
C ILE A 155 -53.50 3.76 1.25
N ASP A 156 -54.28 4.57 0.55
CA ASP A 156 -55.52 5.18 1.06
C ASP A 156 -56.56 4.11 1.41
N GLY A 157 -57.21 4.28 2.54
CA GLY A 157 -58.22 3.32 3.02
C GLY A 157 -58.91 3.78 4.29
N GLY A 158 -60.05 3.17 4.62
CA GLY A 158 -60.81 3.50 5.83
C GLY A 158 -61.34 4.93 5.91
N GLY A 159 -61.32 5.66 4.78
CA GLY A 159 -61.71 7.07 4.72
C GLY A 159 -60.58 8.06 4.97
N ALA A 160 -59.35 7.57 5.15
CA ALA A 160 -58.12 8.35 5.27
C ALA A 160 -57.30 8.29 3.99
N THR A 161 -56.56 9.36 3.71
CA THR A 161 -55.59 9.49 2.62
C THR A 161 -54.20 9.70 3.19
N GLY A 162 -53.14 9.55 2.35
CA GLY A 162 -51.78 9.83 2.75
C GLY A 162 -51.56 11.25 3.30
N ALA A 163 -52.42 12.21 2.95
CA ALA A 163 -52.39 13.57 3.48
C ALA A 163 -52.85 13.66 4.95
N ASP A 164 -53.65 12.69 5.39
CA ASP A 164 -54.17 12.62 6.76
C ASP A 164 -53.26 11.81 7.70
N ALA A 165 -52.22 11.20 7.16
CA ALA A 165 -51.25 10.35 7.91
C ALA A 165 -49.95 11.08 8.16
N SER A 166 -49.36 10.84 9.33
CA SER A 166 -47.99 11.19 9.65
C SER A 166 -47.25 9.94 10.08
N VAL A 167 -45.96 9.86 9.75
CA VAL A 167 -45.09 8.77 10.16
C VAL A 167 -43.83 9.34 10.77
N ASP A 168 -43.39 8.72 11.85
CA ASP A 168 -42.09 8.91 12.43
C ASP A 168 -41.28 7.63 12.16
N ILE A 169 -40.10 7.78 11.56
CA ILE A 169 -39.24 6.66 11.12
C ILE A 169 -37.96 6.72 11.92
N ASP A 170 -37.64 5.64 12.61
CA ASP A 170 -36.42 5.50 13.38
C ASP A 170 -35.62 4.24 12.95
N PRO A 171 -34.41 4.42 12.38
CA PRO A 171 -33.75 5.69 12.02
C PRO A 171 -34.44 6.40 10.84
N ALA A 172 -34.39 7.74 10.81
CA ALA A 172 -34.99 8.54 9.73
C ALA A 172 -34.21 8.44 8.40
N SER A 173 -32.90 8.10 8.46
CA SER A 173 -32.02 7.96 7.32
C SER A 173 -30.99 6.84 7.56
N ILE A 174 -30.33 6.38 6.49
CA ILE A 174 -29.18 5.48 6.55
C ILE A 174 -28.07 6.02 5.67
N THR A 175 -26.83 5.67 6.02
CA THR A 175 -25.66 5.95 5.19
C THR A 175 -25.41 4.77 4.26
N LEU A 176 -25.37 5.02 2.96
CA LEU A 176 -24.94 4.06 1.93
C LEU A 176 -23.54 4.40 1.47
N ALA A 177 -22.73 3.38 1.16
CA ALA A 177 -21.45 3.51 0.49
C ALA A 177 -21.44 2.68 -0.78
N GLY A 178 -20.76 3.15 -1.83
CA GLY A 178 -20.67 2.44 -3.09
C GLY A 178 -20.25 3.34 -4.26
N ASP A 179 -20.45 2.82 -5.49
CA ASP A 179 -20.17 3.57 -6.72
C ASP A 179 -20.92 4.91 -6.76
N ALA A 180 -20.18 5.99 -7.09
CA ALA A 180 -20.73 7.34 -7.09
C ALA A 180 -21.92 7.51 -8.03
N THR A 181 -21.87 6.86 -9.21
CA THR A 181 -22.96 6.99 -10.21
C THR A 181 -24.24 6.30 -9.76
N VAL A 182 -24.10 5.19 -9.05
CA VAL A 182 -25.24 4.47 -8.45
C VAL A 182 -25.82 5.29 -7.30
N LEU A 183 -25.00 5.73 -6.36
CA LEU A 183 -25.44 6.51 -5.20
C LEU A 183 -26.10 7.84 -5.56
N ASP A 184 -25.63 8.51 -6.62
CA ASP A 184 -26.24 9.76 -7.09
C ASP A 184 -27.67 9.59 -7.56
N SER A 185 -28.02 8.40 -8.04
CA SER A 185 -29.39 8.04 -8.45
C SER A 185 -30.33 7.73 -7.28
N VAL A 186 -29.79 7.34 -6.12
CA VAL A 186 -30.58 6.97 -4.92
C VAL A 186 -30.85 8.21 -4.08
N ASN A 187 -32.09 8.70 -4.11
CA ASN A 187 -32.47 9.90 -3.34
C ASN A 187 -33.30 9.58 -2.10
N THR A 188 -34.05 8.46 -2.11
CA THR A 188 -34.85 7.98 -0.99
C THR A 188 -34.93 6.46 -1.04
N ILE A 189 -35.12 5.82 0.10
CA ILE A 189 -35.44 4.40 0.18
C ILE A 189 -36.84 4.24 0.73
N VAL A 190 -37.68 3.58 -0.05
CA VAL A 190 -39.06 3.26 0.36
C VAL A 190 -39.04 1.93 1.10
N LEU A 191 -39.34 1.95 2.40
CA LEU A 191 -39.35 0.76 3.26
C LEU A 191 -40.49 -0.20 2.91
N GLY A 192 -41.62 0.36 2.49
CA GLY A 192 -42.79 -0.44 2.13
C GLY A 192 -44.06 0.41 2.04
N ASN A 193 -45.21 -0.30 2.00
CA ASN A 193 -46.50 0.32 1.95
C ASN A 193 -47.23 0.20 3.31
N VAL A 194 -47.88 1.26 3.74
CA VAL A 194 -48.75 1.31 4.92
C VAL A 194 -50.19 1.47 4.44
N ASP A 195 -51.01 0.44 4.64
CA ASP A 195 -52.44 0.47 4.29
C ASP A 195 -53.23 1.15 5.41
N LEU A 196 -53.73 2.37 5.16
CA LEU A 196 -54.47 3.16 6.13
C LEU A 196 -55.84 2.55 6.47
N GLY A 197 -56.37 1.67 5.61
CA GLY A 197 -57.59 0.95 5.91
C GLY A 197 -57.45 -0.24 6.86
N ALA A 198 -56.21 -0.76 6.96
CA ALA A 198 -55.87 -1.91 7.79
C ALA A 198 -55.00 -1.58 9.02
N THR A 199 -54.49 -0.34 9.09
CA THR A 199 -53.55 0.08 10.15
C THR A 199 -54.29 0.85 11.24
N GLU A 200 -54.08 0.47 12.50
CA GLU A 200 -54.64 1.18 13.66
C GLU A 200 -53.92 2.50 13.92
N ASN A 201 -54.60 3.42 14.60
CA ASN A 201 -54.03 4.71 14.99
C ASN A 201 -52.83 4.49 15.96
N ASN A 202 -51.71 5.14 15.73
CA ASN A 202 -50.47 4.99 16.47
C ASN A 202 -49.86 3.57 16.42
N ALA A 203 -50.13 2.83 15.35
CA ALA A 203 -49.47 1.52 15.16
C ALA A 203 -47.96 1.66 15.00
N VAL A 204 -47.22 0.71 15.56
CA VAL A 204 -45.76 0.57 15.35
C VAL A 204 -45.52 -0.57 14.35
N LEU A 205 -44.91 -0.25 13.24
CA LEU A 205 -44.61 -1.19 12.16
C LEU A 205 -43.09 -1.36 12.02
N SER A 206 -42.65 -2.56 11.69
CA SER A 206 -41.25 -2.86 11.41
C SER A 206 -41.12 -3.21 9.93
N PHE A 207 -40.09 -2.65 9.30
CA PHE A 207 -39.75 -2.91 7.91
C PHE A 207 -38.28 -3.34 7.77
N ASP A 208 -38.03 -4.28 6.90
CA ASP A 208 -36.67 -4.60 6.47
C ASP A 208 -36.18 -3.55 5.47
N ILE A 209 -34.97 -3.04 5.68
CA ILE A 209 -34.34 -2.12 4.74
C ILE A 209 -33.83 -2.92 3.53
N LYS A 210 -34.40 -2.67 2.36
CA LYS A 210 -33.99 -3.28 1.10
C LYS A 210 -33.23 -2.23 0.29
N ILE A 211 -31.95 -2.46 0.07
CA ILE A 211 -31.12 -1.61 -0.76
C ILE A 211 -31.44 -1.94 -2.23
N PRO A 212 -31.72 -0.92 -3.08
CA PRO A 212 -31.90 -1.14 -4.52
C PRO A 212 -30.61 -1.74 -5.12
N ASN A 213 -30.77 -2.73 -5.99
CA ASN A 213 -29.67 -3.32 -6.77
C ASN A 213 -29.32 -2.42 -7.95
#